data_6f34dd8e11816ae9fd3ee5d65b66d03c
#
_entry.id   6f34dd8e11816ae9fd3ee5d65b66d03c
#
_cell.length_a   1.000
_cell.length_b   1.000
_cell.length_c   1.000
_cell.angle_alpha   90.00
_cell.angle_beta   90.00
_cell.angle_gamma   90.00
#
_symmetry.space_group_name_H-M   'P 1'
#
loop_
_entity.id
_entity.type
_entity.pdbx_description
1 polymer ?
#
loop_
_entity_poly.entity_id
_entity_poly.type
_entity_poly.pdbx_seq_one_letter_code
_entity_poly.pdbx_strand_id
1 'polypeptide(L)'
;LFVEIWQQGIVGINFTQIGLGIVILLLFLLLRGLISSFILKRLENYVAKTSNKFDDALVEASTGPVKFLPIVLGIFVASSYMEFDGKMLIFIDNINRSLITILIFWLIHQIVEPLTYLIRRVEELLSKDLLNWVVKANKILIIFFGFAATLDIWGIKIAPIIAGLGLFGVAVALGTQDLFK
;
A
#
# COMPACT_ATOMS: atom_id res chain seq x y z
N LEU A 1 -40.28 -22.28 0.83
CA LEU A 1 -39.40 -22.37 2.03
C LEU A 1 -37.93 -22.45 1.64
N PHE A 2 -37.50 -23.40 0.79
CA PHE A 2 -36.06 -23.50 0.37
C PHE A 2 -35.62 -22.29 -0.46
N VAL A 3 -36.46 -21.81 -1.37
CA VAL A 3 -36.19 -20.62 -2.20
C VAL A 3 -36.16 -19.34 -1.38
N GLU A 4 -37.03 -19.23 -0.35
CA GLU A 4 -37.10 -18.10 0.54
C GLU A 4 -35.85 -18.02 1.45
N ILE A 5 -35.42 -19.17 2.01
CA ILE A 5 -34.17 -19.24 2.79
C ILE A 5 -32.94 -18.87 1.90
N TRP A 6 -32.95 -19.32 0.65
CA TRP A 6 -31.87 -18.97 -0.30
C TRP A 6 -31.87 -17.50 -0.66
N GLN A 7 -33.03 -16.83 -0.67
CA GLN A 7 -33.12 -15.39 -0.94
C GLN A 7 -32.90 -14.50 0.29
N GLN A 8 -33.15 -15.01 1.50
CA GLN A 8 -32.96 -14.26 2.75
C GLN A 8 -31.47 -14.11 3.13
N GLY A 9 -30.58 -14.94 2.63
CA GLY A 9 -29.14 -14.85 2.80
C GLY A 9 -28.64 -14.77 4.25
N ILE A 10 -27.35 -14.57 4.40
CA ILE A 10 -26.71 -14.25 5.66
C ILE A 10 -26.40 -12.75 5.65
N VAL A 11 -26.86 -12.00 6.66
CA VAL A 11 -26.59 -10.55 6.79
C VAL A 11 -27.17 -9.73 5.61
N GLY A 12 -28.31 -10.12 5.05
CA GLY A 12 -28.96 -9.38 3.94
C GLY A 12 -28.35 -9.64 2.55
N ILE A 13 -27.40 -10.57 2.42
CA ILE A 13 -26.74 -10.91 1.15
C ILE A 13 -27.29 -12.24 0.66
N ASN A 14 -27.72 -12.32 -0.59
CA ASN A 14 -28.14 -13.56 -1.24
C ASN A 14 -27.02 -14.58 -1.31
N PHE A 15 -27.31 -15.86 -1.01
CA PHE A 15 -26.31 -16.94 -1.14
C PHE A 15 -25.68 -17.00 -2.54
N THR A 16 -26.43 -16.62 -3.57
CA THR A 16 -25.91 -16.52 -4.94
C THR A 16 -24.83 -15.45 -5.07
N GLN A 17 -25.00 -14.30 -4.44
CA GLN A 17 -24.01 -13.20 -4.44
C GLN A 17 -22.74 -13.61 -3.69
N ILE A 18 -22.89 -14.28 -2.53
CA ILE A 18 -21.75 -14.84 -1.78
C ILE A 18 -21.00 -15.85 -2.64
N GLY A 19 -21.70 -16.78 -3.28
CA GLY A 19 -21.10 -17.79 -4.16
C GLY A 19 -20.33 -17.15 -5.33
N LEU A 20 -20.91 -16.16 -6.00
CA LEU A 20 -20.28 -15.41 -7.08
C LEU A 20 -19.08 -14.62 -6.58
N GLY A 21 -19.15 -13.95 -5.45
CA GLY A 21 -18.03 -13.22 -4.87
C GLY A 21 -16.84 -14.14 -4.55
N ILE A 22 -17.13 -15.34 -3.97
CA ILE A 22 -16.08 -16.34 -3.74
C ILE A 22 -15.46 -16.82 -5.06
N VAL A 23 -16.27 -17.09 -6.07
CA VAL A 23 -15.77 -17.51 -7.40
C VAL A 23 -14.89 -16.42 -8.02
N ILE A 24 -15.32 -15.16 -7.96
CA ILE A 24 -14.54 -14.01 -8.43
C ILE A 24 -13.19 -13.94 -7.71
N LEU A 25 -13.19 -14.04 -6.38
CA LEU A 25 -11.98 -14.00 -5.58
C LEU A 25 -11.02 -15.15 -5.94
N LEU A 26 -11.54 -16.38 -6.05
CA LEU A 26 -10.75 -17.54 -6.45
C LEU A 26 -10.18 -17.37 -7.86
N LEU A 27 -10.94 -16.81 -8.79
CA LEU A 27 -10.49 -16.53 -10.15
C LEU A 27 -9.31 -15.54 -10.14
N PHE A 28 -9.38 -14.44 -9.37
CA PHE A 28 -8.28 -13.50 -9.23
C PHE A 28 -7.06 -14.14 -8.57
N LEU A 29 -7.26 -15.01 -7.56
CA LEU A 29 -6.17 -15.75 -6.90
C LEU A 29 -5.49 -16.72 -7.86
N LEU A 30 -6.23 -17.42 -8.71
CA LEU A 30 -5.68 -18.31 -9.73
C LEU A 30 -4.95 -17.53 -10.82
N LEU A 31 -5.52 -16.41 -11.26
CA LEU A 31 -4.95 -15.56 -12.31
C LEU A 31 -3.85 -14.61 -11.82
N ARG A 32 -3.60 -14.53 -10.49
CA ARG A 32 -2.63 -13.59 -9.91
C ARG A 32 -1.25 -13.63 -10.57
N GLY A 33 -0.80 -14.85 -10.90
CA GLY A 33 0.49 -15.07 -11.55
C GLY A 33 0.51 -14.52 -12.98
N LEU A 34 -0.56 -14.71 -13.73
CA LEU A 34 -0.68 -14.23 -15.12
C LEU A 34 -0.78 -12.70 -15.14
N ILE A 35 -1.64 -12.12 -14.28
CA ILE A 35 -1.84 -10.66 -14.19
C ILE A 35 -0.54 -9.98 -13.78
N SER A 36 0.11 -10.45 -12.71
CA SER A 36 1.36 -9.86 -12.25
C SER A 36 2.49 -10.01 -13.25
N SER A 37 2.62 -11.17 -13.91
CA SER A 37 3.64 -11.37 -14.96
C SER A 37 3.38 -10.48 -16.18
N PHE A 38 2.13 -10.26 -16.53
CA PHE A 38 1.77 -9.36 -17.63
C PHE A 38 2.19 -7.91 -17.32
N ILE A 39 1.88 -7.44 -16.08
CA ILE A 39 2.24 -6.08 -15.65
C ILE A 39 3.77 -5.94 -15.59
N LEU A 40 4.47 -6.89 -14.96
CA LEU A 40 5.92 -6.85 -14.81
C LEU A 40 6.63 -6.88 -16.17
N LYS A 41 6.24 -7.78 -17.08
CA LYS A 41 6.80 -7.81 -18.44
C LYS A 41 6.56 -6.50 -19.19
N ARG A 42 5.42 -5.86 -18.96
CA ARG A 42 5.13 -4.57 -19.57
C ARG A 42 6.06 -3.48 -19.02
N LEU A 43 6.30 -3.47 -17.69
CA LEU A 43 7.27 -2.57 -17.05
C LEU A 43 8.70 -2.85 -17.55
N GLU A 44 9.14 -4.11 -17.56
CA GLU A 44 10.44 -4.53 -18.08
C GLU A 44 10.66 -4.07 -19.52
N ASN A 45 9.66 -4.21 -20.40
CA ASN A 45 9.75 -3.78 -21.78
C ASN A 45 9.87 -2.26 -21.96
N TYR A 46 9.30 -1.46 -21.04
CA TYR A 46 9.50 -0.02 -21.02
C TYR A 46 10.89 0.35 -20.56
N VAL A 47 11.40 -0.35 -19.57
CA VAL A 47 12.68 -0.14 -18.93
C VAL A 47 13.84 -0.64 -19.81
N ALA A 48 13.67 -1.76 -20.52
CA ALA A 48 14.68 -2.34 -21.42
C ALA A 48 15.13 -1.39 -22.54
N LYS A 49 14.41 -0.29 -22.77
CA LYS A 49 14.81 0.77 -23.73
C LYS A 49 15.80 1.75 -23.13
N THR A 50 15.99 1.73 -21.82
CA THR A 50 16.88 2.63 -21.07
C THR A 50 17.94 1.78 -20.37
N SER A 51 19.21 1.93 -20.73
CA SER A 51 20.32 1.19 -20.12
C SER A 51 20.73 1.82 -18.77
N ASN A 52 19.79 1.85 -17.79
CA ASN A 52 20.02 2.49 -16.50
C ASN A 52 19.74 1.51 -15.35
N LYS A 53 20.71 1.33 -14.45
CA LYS A 53 20.58 0.48 -13.25
C LYS A 53 19.41 0.87 -12.33
N PHE A 54 18.99 2.13 -12.37
CA PHE A 54 17.83 2.61 -11.65
C PHE A 54 16.56 1.90 -12.11
N ASP A 55 16.40 1.76 -13.42
CA ASP A 55 15.20 1.20 -14.02
C ASP A 55 15.04 -0.27 -13.67
N ASP A 56 16.12 -1.05 -13.71
CA ASP A 56 16.14 -2.47 -13.30
C ASP A 56 15.77 -2.61 -11.82
N ALA A 57 16.38 -1.78 -10.96
CA ALA A 57 16.08 -1.79 -9.53
C ALA A 57 14.64 -1.37 -9.22
N LEU A 58 14.06 -0.47 -10.02
CA LEU A 58 12.66 -0.06 -9.89
C LEU A 58 11.70 -1.20 -10.19
N VAL A 59 11.94 -1.97 -11.26
CA VAL A 59 11.13 -3.14 -11.61
C VAL A 59 11.23 -4.20 -10.52
N GLU A 60 12.45 -4.50 -10.07
CA GLU A 60 12.69 -5.46 -8.99
C GLU A 60 11.95 -5.06 -7.71
N ALA A 61 12.08 -3.80 -7.27
CA ALA A 61 11.43 -3.25 -6.10
C ALA A 61 9.89 -3.30 -6.20
N SER A 62 9.35 -3.09 -7.41
CA SER A 62 7.90 -3.12 -7.66
C SER A 62 7.32 -4.53 -7.70
N THR A 63 8.13 -5.57 -7.82
CA THR A 63 7.67 -6.96 -8.01
C THR A 63 6.77 -7.44 -6.88
N GLY A 64 7.09 -7.13 -5.62
CA GLY A 64 6.27 -7.50 -4.46
C GLY A 64 4.87 -6.87 -4.50
N PRO A 65 4.77 -5.53 -4.52
CA PRO A 65 3.49 -4.83 -4.62
C PRO A 65 2.67 -5.24 -5.85
N VAL A 66 3.30 -5.41 -7.02
CA VAL A 66 2.61 -5.82 -8.25
C VAL A 66 2.03 -7.23 -8.15
N LYS A 67 2.71 -8.16 -7.45
CA LYS A 67 2.17 -9.51 -7.19
C LYS A 67 0.99 -9.49 -6.20
N PHE A 68 0.90 -8.49 -5.35
CA PHE A 68 -0.19 -8.33 -4.40
C PHE A 68 -1.42 -7.63 -5.01
N LEU A 69 -1.23 -6.79 -6.01
CA LEU A 69 -2.27 -6.00 -6.67
C LEU A 69 -3.46 -6.85 -7.17
N PRO A 70 -3.30 -8.02 -7.83
CA PRO A 70 -4.44 -8.84 -8.24
C PRO A 70 -5.29 -9.35 -7.08
N ILE A 71 -4.67 -9.57 -5.90
CA ILE A 71 -5.39 -9.99 -4.68
C ILE A 71 -6.28 -8.84 -4.20
N VAL A 72 -5.74 -7.63 -4.13
CA VAL A 72 -6.50 -6.43 -3.74
C VAL A 72 -7.65 -6.17 -4.71
N LEU A 73 -7.39 -6.27 -6.02
CA LEU A 73 -8.43 -6.14 -7.05
C LEU A 73 -9.50 -7.23 -6.92
N GLY A 74 -9.10 -8.47 -6.65
CA GLY A 74 -10.02 -9.58 -6.45
C GLY A 74 -10.95 -9.35 -5.26
N ILE A 75 -10.41 -8.89 -4.13
CA ILE A 75 -11.20 -8.55 -2.94
C ILE A 75 -12.15 -7.38 -3.25
N PHE A 76 -11.66 -6.33 -3.91
CA PHE A 76 -12.46 -5.17 -4.28
C PHE A 76 -13.63 -5.54 -5.21
N VAL A 77 -13.36 -6.29 -6.29
CA VAL A 77 -14.40 -6.70 -7.24
C VAL A 77 -15.40 -7.67 -6.58
N ALA A 78 -14.91 -8.66 -5.83
CA ALA A 78 -15.77 -9.61 -5.13
C ALA A 78 -16.68 -8.91 -4.12
N SER A 79 -16.15 -7.98 -3.32
CA SER A 79 -16.93 -7.23 -2.34
C SER A 79 -17.95 -6.29 -2.98
N SER A 80 -17.61 -5.67 -4.11
CA SER A 80 -18.54 -4.82 -4.87
C SER A 80 -19.73 -5.60 -5.44
N TYR A 81 -19.53 -6.89 -5.73
CA TYR A 81 -20.58 -7.77 -6.26
C TYR A 81 -21.51 -8.30 -5.19
N MET A 82 -21.06 -8.30 -3.93
CA MET A 82 -21.84 -8.82 -2.80
C MET A 82 -22.92 -7.86 -2.29
N GLU A 83 -22.95 -6.60 -2.75
CA GLU A 83 -23.96 -5.58 -2.41
C GLU A 83 -24.25 -5.53 -0.90
N PHE A 84 -23.21 -5.34 -0.09
CA PHE A 84 -23.33 -5.21 1.36
C PHE A 84 -24.15 -3.98 1.74
N ASP A 85 -24.93 -4.09 2.82
CA ASP A 85 -25.74 -2.99 3.34
C ASP A 85 -25.33 -2.54 4.75
N GLY A 86 -25.71 -1.31 5.10
CA GLY A 86 -25.57 -0.76 6.43
C GLY A 86 -24.13 -0.75 6.97
N LYS A 87 -23.93 -1.24 8.19
CA LYS A 87 -22.61 -1.24 8.85
C LYS A 87 -21.59 -2.15 8.17
N MET A 88 -22.07 -3.23 7.54
CA MET A 88 -21.21 -4.18 6.84
C MET A 88 -20.60 -3.54 5.59
N LEU A 89 -21.38 -2.75 4.84
CA LEU A 89 -20.88 -1.98 3.70
C LEU A 89 -19.73 -1.06 4.13
N ILE A 90 -19.91 -0.29 5.20
CA ILE A 90 -18.87 0.62 5.72
C ILE A 90 -17.61 -0.16 6.12
N PHE A 91 -17.78 -1.29 6.79
CA PHE A 91 -16.67 -2.13 7.23
C PHE A 91 -15.86 -2.68 6.02
N ILE A 92 -16.55 -3.22 5.02
CA ILE A 92 -15.93 -3.76 3.81
C ILE A 92 -15.26 -2.63 2.97
N ASP A 93 -15.91 -1.48 2.86
CA ASP A 93 -15.33 -0.31 2.18
C ASP A 93 -14.05 0.15 2.89
N ASN A 94 -14.04 0.20 4.22
CA ASN A 94 -12.83 0.52 4.99
C ASN A 94 -11.72 -0.51 4.78
N ILE A 95 -12.05 -1.82 4.69
CA ILE A 95 -11.06 -2.86 4.35
C ILE A 95 -10.50 -2.63 2.95
N ASN A 96 -11.33 -2.41 1.95
CA ASN A 96 -10.91 -2.16 0.58
C ASN A 96 -9.99 -0.94 0.48
N ARG A 97 -10.38 0.17 1.08
CA ARG A 97 -9.56 1.39 1.14
C ARG A 97 -8.23 1.14 1.86
N SER A 98 -8.25 0.40 2.97
CA SER A 98 -7.03 0.05 3.72
C SER A 98 -6.08 -0.79 2.88
N LEU A 99 -6.57 -1.80 2.15
CA LEU A 99 -5.75 -2.65 1.28
C LEU A 99 -5.10 -1.83 0.15
N ILE A 100 -5.86 -0.92 -0.48
CA ILE A 100 -5.34 -0.02 -1.52
C ILE A 100 -4.28 0.91 -0.92
N THR A 101 -4.54 1.50 0.24
CA THR A 101 -3.60 2.39 0.94
C THR A 101 -2.30 1.64 1.28
N ILE A 102 -2.39 0.45 1.87
CA ILE A 102 -1.23 -0.39 2.18
C ILE A 102 -0.45 -0.73 0.91
N LEU A 103 -1.12 -1.09 -0.18
CA LEU A 103 -0.46 -1.39 -1.46
C LEU A 103 0.32 -0.18 -2.00
N ILE A 104 -0.29 1.02 -1.96
CA ILE A 104 0.35 2.26 -2.43
C ILE A 104 1.58 2.59 -1.56
N PHE A 105 1.44 2.60 -0.23
CA PHE A 105 2.55 2.90 0.67
C PHE A 105 3.65 1.83 0.62
N TRP A 106 3.28 0.56 0.42
CA TRP A 106 4.26 -0.50 0.20
C TRP A 106 5.05 -0.26 -1.09
N LEU A 107 4.38 0.11 -2.19
CA LEU A 107 5.05 0.45 -3.44
C LEU A 107 6.01 1.64 -3.26
N ILE A 108 5.54 2.73 -2.62
CA ILE A 108 6.37 3.91 -2.33
C ILE A 108 7.58 3.53 -1.48
N HIS A 109 7.39 2.72 -0.43
CA HIS A 109 8.47 2.23 0.44
C HIS A 109 9.54 1.47 -0.34
N GLN A 110 9.14 0.62 -1.29
CA GLN A 110 10.07 -0.16 -2.09
C GLN A 110 10.84 0.71 -3.10
N ILE A 111 10.23 1.76 -3.62
CA ILE A 111 10.85 2.68 -4.59
C ILE A 111 11.94 3.56 -3.96
N VAL A 112 11.91 3.79 -2.64
CA VAL A 112 12.92 4.63 -1.95
C VAL A 112 14.34 4.16 -2.22
N GLU A 113 14.59 2.86 -2.22
CA GLU A 113 15.93 2.32 -2.42
C GLU A 113 16.44 2.49 -3.86
N PRO A 114 15.68 2.15 -4.91
CA PRO A 114 16.03 2.51 -6.29
C PRO A 114 16.34 3.99 -6.50
N LEU A 115 15.61 4.90 -5.85
CA LEU A 115 15.87 6.34 -5.98
C LEU A 115 17.30 6.74 -5.60
N THR A 116 17.98 5.97 -4.74
CA THR A 116 19.38 6.22 -4.38
C THR A 116 20.33 6.11 -5.59
N TYR A 117 19.99 5.30 -6.61
CA TYR A 117 20.78 5.21 -7.83
C TYR A 117 20.77 6.50 -8.67
N LEU A 118 19.72 7.32 -8.55
CA LEU A 118 19.65 8.63 -9.20
C LEU A 118 20.54 9.67 -8.49
N ILE A 119 20.76 9.48 -7.19
CA ILE A 119 21.48 10.42 -6.32
C ILE A 119 22.99 10.08 -6.29
N ARG A 120 23.48 9.14 -7.09
CA ARG A 120 24.90 8.73 -7.11
C ARG A 120 25.89 9.88 -7.31
N ARG A 121 25.49 10.98 -7.92
CA ARG A 121 26.31 12.22 -7.95
C ARG A 121 26.47 12.85 -6.56
N VAL A 122 25.60 12.52 -5.61
CA VAL A 122 25.64 12.98 -4.21
C VAL A 122 26.49 12.03 -3.36
N GLU A 123 26.72 10.78 -3.80
CA GLU A 123 27.62 9.82 -3.12
C GLU A 123 29.07 10.37 -3.05
N GLU A 124 29.48 11.23 -3.99
CA GLU A 124 30.77 11.92 -3.92
C GLU A 124 30.82 12.99 -2.80
N LEU A 125 29.65 13.47 -2.35
CA LEU A 125 29.51 14.52 -1.34
C LEU A 125 29.05 14.00 0.03
N LEU A 126 28.39 12.85 0.08
CA LEU A 126 27.84 12.26 1.30
C LEU A 126 28.53 10.92 1.59
N SER A 127 28.86 10.67 2.85
CA SER A 127 29.34 9.34 3.26
C SER A 127 28.24 8.30 3.03
N LYS A 128 28.64 7.06 2.66
CA LYS A 128 27.70 5.94 2.46
C LYS A 128 26.79 5.69 3.67
N ASP A 129 27.32 5.92 4.85
CA ASP A 129 26.58 5.74 6.10
C ASP A 129 25.47 6.76 6.26
N LEU A 130 25.73 8.02 5.89
CA LEU A 130 24.73 9.09 5.91
C LEU A 130 23.60 8.79 4.90
N LEU A 131 23.95 8.34 3.69
CA LEU A 131 22.95 7.96 2.68
C LEU A 131 22.05 6.82 3.18
N ASN A 132 22.66 5.77 3.75
CA ASN A 132 21.91 4.65 4.33
C ASN A 132 21.00 5.08 5.46
N TRP A 133 21.44 6.02 6.28
CA TRP A 133 20.63 6.57 7.36
C TRP A 133 19.41 7.33 6.82
N VAL A 134 19.62 8.19 5.82
CA VAL A 134 18.55 8.96 5.16
C VAL A 134 17.52 8.02 4.52
N VAL A 135 17.97 6.96 3.82
CA VAL A 135 17.08 5.95 3.24
C VAL A 135 16.24 5.26 4.31
N LYS A 136 16.86 4.82 5.41
CA LYS A 136 16.15 4.20 6.53
C LYS A 136 15.13 5.16 7.17
N ALA A 137 15.52 6.40 7.38
CA ALA A 137 14.62 7.43 7.95
C ALA A 137 13.40 7.66 7.04
N ASN A 138 13.60 7.79 5.71
CA ASN A 138 12.49 7.92 4.76
C ASN A 138 11.59 6.68 4.75
N LYS A 139 12.16 5.46 4.77
CA LYS A 139 11.39 4.22 4.83
C LYS A 139 10.51 4.16 6.10
N ILE A 140 11.05 4.58 7.24
CA ILE A 140 10.30 4.64 8.51
C ILE A 140 9.16 5.67 8.41
N LEU A 141 9.41 6.85 7.85
CA LEU A 141 8.39 7.88 7.64
C LEU A 141 7.25 7.39 6.73
N ILE A 142 7.58 6.69 5.65
CA ILE A 142 6.59 6.14 4.72
C ILE A 142 5.71 5.10 5.44
N ILE A 143 6.31 4.20 6.23
CA ILE A 143 5.54 3.23 7.04
C ILE A 143 4.64 3.96 8.03
N PHE A 144 5.16 4.99 8.71
CA PHE A 144 4.39 5.79 9.66
C PHE A 144 3.19 6.46 9.00
N PHE A 145 3.38 7.12 7.85
CA PHE A 145 2.28 7.76 7.12
C PHE A 145 1.29 6.74 6.54
N GLY A 146 1.76 5.59 6.06
CA GLY A 146 0.90 4.51 5.58
C GLY A 146 0.01 3.95 6.70
N PHE A 147 0.58 3.75 7.88
CA PHE A 147 -0.15 3.34 9.06
C PHE A 147 -1.15 4.42 9.52
N ALA A 148 -0.71 5.67 9.57
CA ALA A 148 -1.55 6.82 9.91
C ALA A 148 -2.74 6.94 8.94
N ALA A 149 -2.51 6.86 7.63
CA ALA A 149 -3.56 6.90 6.62
C ALA A 149 -4.55 5.74 6.76
N THR A 150 -4.05 4.55 7.11
CA THR A 150 -4.92 3.39 7.36
C THR A 150 -5.80 3.62 8.59
N LEU A 151 -5.25 4.16 9.68
CA LEU A 151 -6.02 4.48 10.89
C LEU A 151 -7.10 5.55 10.64
N ASP A 152 -6.79 6.54 9.79
CA ASP A 152 -7.75 7.61 9.42
C ASP A 152 -8.97 7.05 8.69
N ILE A 153 -8.80 6.03 7.84
CA ILE A 153 -9.90 5.30 7.18
C ILE A 153 -10.86 4.70 8.22
N TRP A 154 -10.33 4.24 9.35
CA TRP A 154 -11.13 3.69 10.46
C TRP A 154 -11.67 4.74 11.43
N GLY A 155 -11.53 6.04 11.07
CA GLY A 155 -12.05 7.16 11.85
C GLY A 155 -11.18 7.58 13.04
N ILE A 156 -9.97 7.04 13.15
CA ILE A 156 -8.99 7.44 14.17
C ILE A 156 -8.27 8.70 13.67
N LYS A 157 -8.60 9.84 14.26
CA LYS A 157 -8.01 11.14 13.88
C LYS A 157 -6.53 11.19 14.25
N ILE A 158 -5.66 11.11 13.26
CA ILE A 158 -4.20 11.12 13.42
C ILE A 158 -3.63 12.53 13.49
N ALA A 159 -4.31 13.51 12.92
CA ALA A 159 -3.85 14.91 12.90
C ALA A 159 -3.42 15.45 14.30
N PRO A 160 -4.16 15.21 15.40
CA PRO A 160 -3.73 15.64 16.73
C PRO A 160 -2.44 14.96 17.19
N ILE A 161 -2.23 13.70 16.84
CA ILE A 161 -1.03 12.93 17.18
C ILE A 161 0.19 13.50 16.44
N ILE A 162 0.05 13.76 15.13
CA ILE A 162 1.11 14.39 14.33
C ILE A 162 1.45 15.78 14.83
N ALA A 163 0.43 16.58 15.17
CA ALA A 163 0.63 17.92 15.74
C ALA A 163 1.39 17.86 17.09
N GLY A 164 1.02 16.90 17.96
CA GLY A 164 1.71 16.68 19.23
C GLY A 164 3.17 16.27 19.06
N LEU A 165 3.46 15.36 18.11
CA LEU A 165 4.82 14.97 17.76
C LEU A 165 5.63 16.14 17.18
N GLY A 166 5.01 16.98 16.35
CA GLY A 166 5.62 18.20 15.83
C GLY A 166 6.00 19.18 16.94
N LEU A 167 5.08 19.43 17.90
CA LEU A 167 5.33 20.29 19.05
C LEU A 167 6.46 19.73 19.94
N PHE A 168 6.45 18.41 20.17
CA PHE A 168 7.52 17.72 20.90
C PHE A 168 8.88 17.88 20.19
N GLY A 169 8.90 17.73 18.84
CA GLY A 169 10.10 17.95 18.05
C GLY A 169 10.65 19.37 18.17
N VAL A 170 9.78 20.38 18.17
CA VAL A 170 10.18 21.79 18.42
C VAL A 170 10.74 21.98 19.84
N ALA A 171 10.10 21.41 20.85
CA ALA A 171 10.58 21.49 22.24
C ALA A 171 11.98 20.87 22.40
N VAL A 172 12.21 19.69 21.77
CA VAL A 172 13.53 19.04 21.77
C VAL A 172 14.56 19.91 21.04
N ALA A 173 14.21 20.45 19.86
CA ALA A 173 15.11 21.32 19.09
C ALA A 173 15.53 22.56 19.88
N LEU A 174 14.60 23.22 20.56
CA LEU A 174 14.88 24.38 21.42
C LEU A 174 15.72 23.97 22.64
N GLY A 175 15.42 22.84 23.28
CA GLY A 175 16.18 22.35 24.45
C GLY A 175 17.62 21.94 24.11
N THR A 176 17.88 21.53 22.87
CA THR A 176 19.24 21.16 22.41
C THR A 176 20.00 22.33 21.79
N GLN A 177 19.35 23.48 21.55
CA GLN A 177 19.97 24.65 20.90
C GLN A 177 21.25 25.12 21.60
N ASP A 178 21.27 25.06 22.95
CA ASP A 178 22.42 25.51 23.74
C ASP A 178 23.61 24.53 23.73
N LEU A 179 23.39 23.27 23.31
CA LEU A 179 24.45 22.27 23.14
C LEU A 179 25.26 22.46 21.85
N PHE A 180 24.75 23.25 20.91
CA PHE A 180 25.38 23.54 19.62
C PHE A 180 25.94 24.95 19.51
N LYS A 181 25.93 25.74 20.59
CA LYS A 181 26.64 27.01 20.71
C LYS A 181 28.01 26.81 21.32
#